data_bd7de0202b0d37202dda18d426fa3001
#
_entry.id   bd7de0202b0d37202dda18d426fa3001
#
_cell.length_a   1.000
_cell.length_b   1.000
_cell.length_c   1.000
_cell.angle_alpha   90.00
_cell.angle_beta   90.00
_cell.angle_gamma   90.00
#
_symmetry.space_group_name_H-M   'P 1'
#
loop_
_entity.id
_entity.type
_entity.pdbx_description
1 polymer ?
#
loop_
_entity_poly.entity_id
_entity_poly.type
_entity_poly.pdbx_seq_one_letter_code
_entity_poly.pdbx_strand_id
1 'polypeptide(L)'
;MGNDDDFYFLNKSDTDPKRVKAEREKARELRKTPWWKEKISAGICHYCQKKFKASDLTMDHLVPLARGGRSVKNNLVPACKVCNSEKRLSTPVDLLLKQIESEKKDES
;
A
#
# COMPACT_ATOMS: atom_id res chain seq x y z
N MET A 1 6.22 -27.05 -18.45
CA MET A 1 5.95 -26.48 -18.63
C MET A 1 5.92 -25.29 -18.34
N GLY A 2 5.93 -24.50 -18.53
CA GLY A 2 5.80 -23.17 -18.19
C GLY A 2 5.87 -22.83 -16.73
N ASN A 3 6.42 -23.69 -15.95
CA ASN A 3 6.43 -23.45 -14.52
C ASN A 3 7.27 -22.24 -14.16
N ASP A 4 8.41 -22.08 -14.82
CA ASP A 4 9.23 -20.92 -14.56
C ASP A 4 8.53 -19.66 -15.03
N ASP A 5 7.87 -19.75 -16.18
CA ASP A 5 7.09 -18.63 -16.68
C ASP A 5 5.96 -18.28 -15.71
N ASP A 6 5.29 -19.29 -15.17
CA ASP A 6 4.23 -19.05 -14.21
C ASP A 6 4.75 -18.35 -12.97
N PHE A 7 5.94 -18.73 -12.53
CA PHE A 7 6.55 -18.10 -11.38
C PHE A 7 6.84 -16.63 -11.66
N TYR A 8 7.45 -16.34 -12.80
CA TYR A 8 7.78 -14.96 -13.14
C TYR A 8 6.56 -14.16 -13.53
N PHE A 9 5.56 -14.81 -14.10
CA PHE A 9 4.34 -14.12 -14.51
C PHE A 9 3.23 -14.21 -13.50
N LEU A 10 3.56 -14.63 -12.32
CA LEU A 10 2.64 -14.53 -11.21
C LEU A 10 2.07 -13.12 -11.15
N ASN A 11 2.94 -12.14 -11.39
CA ASN A 11 2.54 -10.75 -11.38
C ASN A 11 1.56 -10.41 -12.49
N LYS A 12 1.66 -11.08 -13.60
CA LYS A 12 0.75 -10.83 -14.70
C LYS A 12 -0.68 -11.20 -14.32
N SER A 13 -0.83 -12.36 -13.68
CA SER A 13 -2.12 -12.78 -13.17
C SER A 13 -2.58 -11.84 -12.06
N ASP A 14 -1.65 -11.42 -11.20
CA ASP A 14 -1.96 -10.55 -10.08
C ASP A 14 -2.33 -9.14 -10.52
N THR A 15 -1.93 -8.73 -11.72
CA THR A 15 -2.25 -7.40 -12.23
C THR A 15 -3.39 -7.41 -13.24
N ASP A 16 -4.08 -8.53 -13.38
CA ASP A 16 -5.26 -8.62 -14.25
C ASP A 16 -6.25 -7.53 -13.86
N PRO A 17 -6.73 -6.71 -14.82
CA PRO A 17 -7.67 -5.65 -14.52
C PRO A 17 -8.90 -6.09 -13.75
N LYS A 18 -9.40 -7.29 -14.04
CA LYS A 18 -10.57 -7.82 -13.32
C LYS A 18 -10.27 -8.05 -11.85
N ARG A 19 -9.08 -8.60 -11.58
CA ARG A 19 -8.67 -8.84 -10.21
C ARG A 19 -8.45 -7.53 -9.47
N VAL A 20 -7.78 -6.58 -10.10
CA VAL A 20 -7.53 -5.27 -9.48
C VAL A 20 -8.84 -4.59 -9.16
N LYS A 21 -9.80 -4.66 -10.07
CA LYS A 21 -11.12 -4.07 -9.83
C LYS A 21 -11.81 -4.71 -8.63
N ALA A 22 -11.75 -6.04 -8.54
CA ALA A 22 -12.35 -6.77 -7.43
C ALA A 22 -11.69 -6.38 -6.11
N GLU A 23 -10.37 -6.23 -6.10
CA GLU A 23 -9.66 -5.84 -4.90
C GLU A 23 -10.00 -4.41 -4.49
N ARG A 24 -10.20 -3.52 -5.45
CA ARG A 24 -10.62 -2.15 -5.14
C ARG A 24 -12.00 -2.12 -4.51
N GLU A 25 -12.88 -2.98 -4.96
CA GLU A 25 -14.21 -3.08 -4.37
C GLU A 25 -14.15 -3.59 -2.94
N LYS A 26 -13.28 -4.57 -2.68
CA LYS A 26 -13.06 -5.06 -1.33
C LYS A 26 -12.52 -3.95 -0.43
N ALA A 27 -11.58 -3.16 -0.94
CA ALA A 27 -11.04 -2.03 -0.18
C ALA A 27 -12.12 -1.03 0.16
N ARG A 28 -13.01 -0.75 -0.80
CA ARG A 28 -14.12 0.17 -0.58
C ARG A 28 -15.03 -0.32 0.54
N GLU A 29 -15.32 -1.61 0.55
CA GLU A 29 -16.14 -2.19 1.60
C GLU A 29 -15.44 -2.13 2.96
N LEU A 30 -14.14 -2.40 2.98
CA LEU A 30 -13.38 -2.33 4.22
C LEU A 30 -13.32 -0.91 4.78
N ARG A 31 -13.33 0.12 3.93
CA ARG A 31 -13.34 1.49 4.39
C ARG A 31 -14.62 1.85 5.16
N LYS A 32 -15.68 1.10 4.93
CA LYS A 32 -16.95 1.34 5.62
C LYS A 32 -17.05 0.63 6.97
N THR A 33 -16.09 -0.24 7.26
CA THR A 33 -16.14 -1.05 8.48
C THR A 33 -15.66 -0.29 9.71
N PRO A 34 -16.11 -0.69 10.89
CA PRO A 34 -15.60 -0.10 12.13
C PRO A 34 -14.10 -0.28 12.28
N TRP A 35 -13.57 -1.39 11.78
CA TRP A 35 -12.13 -1.65 11.81
C TRP A 35 -11.33 -0.50 11.18
N TRP A 36 -11.74 -0.07 9.99
CA TRP A 36 -11.03 1.01 9.31
C TRP A 36 -11.25 2.35 10.00
N LYS A 37 -12.47 2.60 10.42
CA LYS A 37 -12.79 3.85 11.10
C LYS A 37 -11.98 4.01 12.37
N GLU A 38 -11.80 2.93 13.10
CA GLU A 38 -10.98 2.94 14.30
C GLU A 38 -9.51 3.18 13.94
N LYS A 39 -9.07 2.58 12.86
CA LYS A 39 -7.68 2.72 12.42
C LYS A 39 -7.33 4.17 12.08
N ILE A 40 -8.21 4.87 11.39
CA ILE A 40 -7.96 6.27 11.03
C ILE A 40 -8.30 7.24 12.18
N SER A 41 -9.02 6.79 13.18
CA SER A 41 -9.36 7.67 14.31
C SER A 41 -8.13 8.07 15.10
N ALA A 42 -7.08 7.27 15.07
CA ALA A 42 -5.82 7.64 15.71
C ALA A 42 -5.20 8.86 15.04
N GLY A 43 -5.55 9.11 13.79
CA GLY A 43 -5.10 10.29 13.07
C GLY A 43 -3.62 10.31 12.76
N ILE A 44 -2.99 9.14 12.57
CA ILE A 44 -1.55 9.07 12.35
C ILE A 44 -1.27 8.37 11.02
N CYS A 45 -0.48 9.03 10.18
CA CYS A 45 -0.03 8.44 8.93
C CYS A 45 0.95 7.30 9.22
N HIS A 46 0.74 6.17 8.56
CA HIS A 46 1.60 5.00 8.75
C HIS A 46 3.06 5.29 8.38
N TYR A 47 3.27 6.13 7.39
CA TYR A 47 4.63 6.37 6.87
C TYR A 47 5.37 7.49 7.57
N CYS A 48 4.80 8.68 7.63
CA CYS A 48 5.49 9.83 8.22
C CYS A 48 5.20 10.00 9.71
N GLN A 49 4.25 9.27 10.25
CA GLN A 49 3.90 9.29 11.67
C GLN A 49 3.39 10.65 12.16
N LYS A 50 3.04 11.54 11.25
CA LYS A 50 2.48 12.82 11.61
C LYS A 50 0.99 12.70 11.86
N LYS A 51 0.44 13.65 12.59
CA LYS A 51 -0.97 13.67 12.92
C LYS A 51 -1.80 14.38 11.86
N PHE A 52 -2.97 13.83 11.58
CA PHE A 52 -3.90 14.38 10.61
C PHE A 52 -5.31 14.16 11.10
N LYS A 53 -6.27 14.88 10.51
CA LYS A 53 -7.67 14.58 10.74
C LYS A 53 -7.98 13.25 10.07
N ALA A 54 -8.89 12.48 10.66
CA ALA A 54 -9.26 11.19 10.07
C ALA A 54 -9.70 11.36 8.62
N SER A 55 -10.39 12.43 8.29
CA SER A 55 -10.86 12.69 6.93
C SER A 55 -9.73 12.98 5.95
N ASP A 56 -8.53 13.29 6.43
CA ASP A 56 -7.38 13.57 5.59
C ASP A 56 -6.51 12.35 5.38
N LEU A 57 -6.85 11.24 6.01
CA LEU A 57 -6.12 10.00 5.84
C LEU A 57 -6.78 9.13 4.77
N THR A 58 -5.96 8.56 3.92
CA THR A 58 -6.42 7.67 2.84
C THR A 58 -6.03 6.25 3.15
N MET A 59 -6.73 5.29 2.52
CA MET A 59 -6.40 3.89 2.64
C MET A 59 -5.32 3.56 1.63
N ASP A 60 -4.21 3.04 2.10
CA ASP A 60 -3.10 2.67 1.23
C ASP A 60 -2.81 1.19 1.36
N HIS A 61 -2.45 0.58 0.25
CA HIS A 61 -2.03 -0.82 0.22
C HIS A 61 -0.52 -0.87 0.38
N LEU A 62 -0.03 -1.57 1.40
CA LEU A 62 1.42 -1.70 1.59
C LEU A 62 2.06 -2.28 0.35
N VAL A 63 1.47 -3.34 -0.19
CA VAL A 63 1.84 -3.85 -1.50
C VAL A 63 0.75 -3.39 -2.46
N PRO A 64 1.09 -2.56 -3.46
CA PRO A 64 0.09 -2.02 -4.37
C PRO A 64 -0.66 -3.11 -5.13
N LEU A 65 -1.90 -2.83 -5.47
CA LEU A 65 -2.72 -3.78 -6.23
C LEU A 65 -2.07 -4.14 -7.55
N ALA A 66 -1.44 -3.16 -8.20
CA ALA A 66 -0.78 -3.39 -9.48
C ALA A 66 0.45 -4.28 -9.35
N ARG A 67 0.90 -4.52 -8.13
CA ARG A 67 2.07 -5.37 -7.86
C ARG A 67 1.66 -6.61 -7.06
N GLY A 68 0.42 -7.01 -7.19
CA GLY A 68 -0.07 -8.24 -6.59
C GLY A 68 -0.63 -8.10 -5.19
N GLY A 69 -0.74 -6.88 -4.70
CA GLY A 69 -1.29 -6.64 -3.37
C GLY A 69 -2.76 -7.00 -3.29
N ARG A 70 -3.22 -7.26 -2.07
CA ARG A 70 -4.61 -7.63 -1.84
C ARG A 70 -5.23 -6.69 -0.81
N SER A 71 -6.55 -6.57 -0.89
CA SER A 71 -7.30 -5.73 0.05
C SER A 71 -7.67 -6.57 1.27
N VAL A 72 -6.68 -6.76 2.13
CA VAL A 72 -6.86 -7.47 3.38
C VAL A 72 -6.31 -6.58 4.49
N LYS A 73 -6.78 -6.82 5.71
CA LYS A 73 -6.47 -5.92 6.82
C LYS A 73 -4.99 -5.70 7.05
N ASN A 74 -4.17 -6.72 6.90
CA ASN A 74 -2.74 -6.57 7.14
C ASN A 74 -1.98 -5.93 5.98
N ASN A 75 -2.66 -5.60 4.89
CA ASN A 75 -2.06 -4.90 3.76
C ASN A 75 -2.62 -3.48 3.61
N LEU A 76 -3.43 -3.03 4.56
CA LEU A 76 -4.10 -1.74 4.48
C LEU A 76 -3.71 -0.87 5.65
N VAL A 77 -3.25 0.34 5.36
CA VAL A 77 -2.81 1.28 6.38
C VAL A 77 -3.30 2.67 6.06
N PRO A 78 -3.46 3.53 7.09
CA PRO A 78 -3.80 4.92 6.85
C PRO A 78 -2.56 5.68 6.39
N ALA A 79 -2.73 6.52 5.40
CA ALA A 79 -1.63 7.31 4.86
C ALA A 79 -2.14 8.71 4.52
N CYS A 80 -1.32 9.72 4.78
CA CYS A 80 -1.66 11.07 4.35
C CYS A 80 -1.50 11.15 2.83
N LYS A 81 -2.15 12.16 2.25
CA LYS A 81 -2.15 12.29 0.79
C LYS A 81 -0.76 12.42 0.21
N VAL A 82 0.12 13.13 0.90
CA VAL A 82 1.48 13.33 0.41
C VAL A 82 2.25 12.01 0.38
N CYS A 83 2.23 11.26 1.49
CA CYS A 83 2.94 9.98 1.54
C CYS A 83 2.35 8.98 0.56
N ASN A 84 1.02 8.95 0.43
CA ASN A 84 0.37 8.04 -0.49
C ASN A 84 0.79 8.34 -1.93
N SER A 85 0.85 9.62 -2.27
CA SER A 85 1.27 10.05 -3.60
C SER A 85 2.74 9.71 -3.87
N GLU A 86 3.61 9.96 -2.90
CA GLU A 86 5.03 9.68 -3.06
C GLU A 86 5.32 8.20 -3.12
N LYS A 87 4.60 7.41 -2.33
CA LYS A 87 4.83 5.98 -2.30
C LYS A 87 4.38 5.32 -3.60
N ARG A 88 3.20 5.67 -4.05
CA ARG A 88 2.58 5.07 -5.23
C ARG A 88 2.92 3.59 -5.33
N LEU A 89 3.44 3.08 -6.40
CA LEU A 89 3.63 1.65 -6.63
C LEU A 89 4.81 1.01 -5.87
N SER A 90 5.33 1.69 -4.85
CA SER A 90 6.44 1.15 -4.07
C SER A 90 5.97 0.13 -3.05
N THR A 91 6.81 -0.85 -2.78
CA THR A 91 6.58 -1.82 -1.70
C THR A 91 7.35 -1.40 -0.46
N PRO A 92 7.09 -2.02 0.70
CA PRO A 92 7.87 -1.72 1.89
C PRO A 92 9.37 -1.91 1.69
N VAL A 93 9.77 -2.90 0.90
CA VAL A 93 11.19 -3.13 0.61
C VAL A 93 11.76 -1.97 -0.19
N ASP A 94 11.02 -1.49 -1.19
CA ASP A 94 11.46 -0.35 -1.98
C ASP A 94 11.67 0.87 -1.11
N LEU A 95 10.77 1.12 -0.17
CA LEU A 95 10.87 2.26 0.73
C LEU A 95 12.08 2.13 1.66
N LEU A 96 12.36 0.92 2.12
CA LEU A 96 13.51 0.67 2.96
C LEU A 96 14.81 0.94 2.20
N LEU A 97 14.89 0.49 0.96
CA LEU A 97 16.07 0.73 0.13
C LEU A 97 16.28 2.21 -0.12
N LYS A 98 15.20 2.95 -0.33
CA LYS A 98 15.29 4.40 -0.49
C LYS A 98 15.85 5.06 0.76
N GLN A 99 15.41 4.62 1.91
CA GLN A 99 15.87 5.16 3.17
C GLN A 99 17.36 4.89 3.36
N ILE A 100 17.81 3.70 3.02
CA ILE A 100 19.22 3.35 3.11
C ILE A 100 20.07 4.24 2.20
N GLU A 101 19.60 4.48 0.98
CA GLU A 101 20.30 5.34 0.05
C GLU A 101 20.43 6.77 0.58
N SER A 102 19.36 7.29 1.17
CA SER A 102 19.36 8.62 1.76
C SER A 102 20.38 8.71 2.88
N GLU A 103 20.42 7.70 3.73
CA GLU A 103 21.37 7.68 4.84
C GLU A 103 22.80 7.66 4.34
N LYS A 104 23.06 6.88 3.30
CA LYS A 104 24.41 6.83 2.72
C LYS A 104 24.81 8.18 2.15
N LYS A 105 23.89 8.87 1.50
CA LYS A 105 24.18 10.19 0.96
C LYS A 105 24.51 11.18 2.05
N ASP A 106 23.80 11.08 3.15
CA ASP A 106 24.03 11.99 4.27
C ASP A 106 25.41 11.78 4.90
N GLU A 107 25.91 10.55 4.83
CA GLU A 107 27.21 10.26 5.39
C GLU A 107 28.37 10.70 4.52
N SER A 108 28.12 10.84 3.25
CA SER A 108 29.18 11.25 2.34
C SER A 108 29.23 12.76 2.23
#